data_f40d048a99f0cb0b8c3997f841946226
#
_entry.id   f40d048a99f0cb0b8c3997f841946226
#
_cell.length_a   1.000
_cell.length_b   1.000
_cell.length_c   1.000
_cell.angle_alpha   90.00
_cell.angle_beta   90.00
_cell.angle_gamma   90.00
#
_symmetry.space_group_name_H-M   'P 1'
#
loop_
_entity.id
_entity.type
_entity.pdbx_description
1 polymer ?
#
loop_
_entity_poly.entity_id
_entity_poly.type
_entity_poly.pdbx_seq_one_letter_code
_entity_poly.pdbx_strand_id
1 'polypeptide(L)'
;LSLFRMARKGYLIFEDVTFEQMILTLEKKYGVTFQYNATRYGTDLYNVKFGPDEKIEDVMEILHQLIGIQYIIKGKSIIVK
;
A
#
# COMPACT_ATOMS: atom_id res chain seq x y z
N LEU A 1 14.92 -11.10 0.61
CA LEU A 1 15.01 -9.69 0.96
C LEU A 1 13.79 -8.94 0.49
N SER A 2 13.24 -8.13 1.36
CA SER A 2 12.17 -7.24 0.97
C SER A 2 12.76 -5.99 0.34
N LEU A 3 12.13 -5.53 -0.74
CA LEU A 3 12.63 -4.38 -1.47
C LEU A 3 11.49 -3.39 -1.70
N PHE A 4 11.80 -2.15 -1.45
CA PHE A 4 11.02 -1.05 -1.99
C PHE A 4 11.97 -0.16 -2.79
N ARG A 5 11.54 0.23 -3.96
CA ARG A 5 12.32 1.15 -4.76
C ARG A 5 11.40 1.99 -5.62
N MET A 6 11.88 3.19 -5.93
CA MET A 6 11.22 4.08 -6.85
C MET A 6 11.88 3.89 -8.19
N ALA A 7 11.15 3.28 -9.12
CA ALA A 7 11.68 3.08 -10.46
C ALA A 7 11.63 4.40 -11.24
N ARG A 8 12.20 4.38 -12.43
CA ARG A 8 12.18 5.54 -13.30
C ARG A 8 10.74 6.02 -13.48
N LYS A 9 10.55 7.33 -13.54
CA LYS A 9 9.25 7.98 -13.76
C LYS A 9 8.29 7.78 -12.59
N GLY A 10 8.81 7.50 -11.41
CA GLY A 10 8.00 7.50 -10.21
C GLY A 10 7.17 6.26 -9.94
N TYR A 11 7.44 5.17 -10.65
CA TYR A 11 6.76 3.92 -10.35
C TYR A 11 7.15 3.44 -8.96
N LEU A 12 6.16 2.92 -8.22
CA LEU A 12 6.40 2.26 -6.94
C LEU A 12 6.39 0.77 -7.17
N ILE A 13 7.50 0.12 -6.87
CA ILE A 13 7.63 -1.32 -7.07
C ILE A 13 7.91 -1.96 -5.72
N PHE A 14 6.98 -2.83 -5.28
CA PHE A 14 7.13 -3.58 -4.06
C PHE A 14 7.43 -5.02 -4.41
N GLU A 15 8.53 -5.55 -3.88
CA GLU A 15 8.93 -6.93 -4.10
C GLU A 15 9.22 -7.57 -2.76
N ASP A 16 8.45 -8.62 -2.43
CA ASP A 16 8.62 -9.38 -1.19
C ASP A 16 8.61 -8.47 0.03
N VAL A 17 7.62 -7.59 0.09
CA VAL A 17 7.46 -6.67 1.22
C VAL A 17 6.29 -7.13 2.09
N THR A 18 6.40 -6.87 3.39
CA THR A 18 5.28 -7.11 4.29
C THR A 18 4.22 -6.04 4.09
N PHE A 19 3.02 -6.34 4.57
CA PHE A 19 1.95 -5.35 4.51
C PHE A 19 2.36 -4.06 5.23
N GLU A 20 2.98 -4.18 6.39
CA GLU A 20 3.42 -3.02 7.15
C GLU A 20 4.41 -2.17 6.38
N GLN A 21 5.39 -2.80 5.74
CA GLN A 21 6.37 -2.06 4.95
C GLN A 21 5.72 -1.30 3.81
N MET A 22 4.77 -1.95 3.14
CA MET A 22 4.05 -1.30 2.04
C MET A 22 3.25 -0.11 2.55
N ILE A 23 2.54 -0.29 3.66
CA ILE A 23 1.71 0.77 4.23
C ILE A 23 2.55 1.97 4.63
N LEU A 24 3.69 1.75 5.30
CA LEU A 24 4.56 2.85 5.70
C LEU A 24 5.04 3.67 4.50
N THR A 25 5.36 2.98 3.42
CA THR A 25 5.81 3.67 2.21
C THR A 25 4.68 4.49 1.60
N LEU A 26 3.47 3.92 1.57
CA LEU A 26 2.33 4.64 1.01
C LEU A 26 1.96 5.85 1.87
N GLU A 27 2.07 5.74 3.19
CA GLU A 27 1.84 6.87 4.07
C GLU A 27 2.76 8.03 3.74
N LYS A 28 4.03 7.73 3.51
CA LYS A 28 5.01 8.77 3.21
C LYS A 28 4.77 9.39 1.85
N LYS A 29 4.46 8.55 0.86
CA LYS A 29 4.29 9.06 -0.49
C LYS A 29 3.04 9.92 -0.64
N TYR A 30 1.95 9.49 -0.03
CA TYR A 30 0.65 10.17 -0.23
C TYR A 30 0.26 11.08 0.92
N GLY A 31 1.04 11.09 1.99
CA GLY A 31 0.73 11.94 3.14
C GLY A 31 -0.54 11.54 3.85
N VAL A 32 -0.78 10.24 3.95
CA VAL A 32 -1.98 9.70 4.60
C VAL A 32 -1.59 8.85 5.80
N THR A 33 -2.58 8.55 6.64
CA THR A 33 -2.41 7.67 7.79
C THR A 33 -3.30 6.46 7.62
N PHE A 34 -2.75 5.28 7.85
CA PHE A 34 -3.52 4.04 7.78
C PHE A 34 -3.80 3.52 9.18
N GLN A 35 -5.02 3.01 9.37
CA GLN A 35 -5.40 2.28 10.56
C GLN A 35 -5.76 0.86 10.12
N TYR A 36 -5.08 -0.14 10.67
CA TYR A 36 -5.32 -1.52 10.26
C TYR A 36 -4.89 -2.45 11.40
N ASN A 37 -5.36 -3.70 11.33
CA ASN A 37 -5.00 -4.71 12.31
C ASN A 37 -3.74 -5.42 11.82
N ALA A 38 -2.62 -5.11 12.45
CA ALA A 38 -1.33 -5.64 12.02
C ALA A 38 -1.27 -7.16 12.09
N THR A 39 -1.93 -7.77 13.07
CA THR A 39 -1.88 -9.22 13.21
C THR A 39 -2.63 -9.93 12.09
N ARG A 40 -3.58 -9.27 11.46
CA ARG A 40 -4.36 -9.89 10.40
C ARG A 40 -3.52 -10.17 9.16
N TYR A 41 -2.53 -9.33 8.90
CA TYR A 41 -1.73 -9.45 7.69
C TYR A 41 -0.41 -10.15 7.92
N GLY A 42 0.00 -10.23 9.19
CA GLY A 42 1.13 -11.05 9.61
C GLY A 42 2.40 -10.79 8.85
N THR A 43 3.05 -11.86 8.43
CA THR A 43 4.32 -11.81 7.74
C THR A 43 4.20 -12.17 6.26
N ASP A 44 3.00 -12.20 5.72
CA ASP A 44 2.83 -12.46 4.29
C ASP A 44 3.58 -11.42 3.49
N LEU A 45 4.13 -11.86 2.36
CA LEU A 45 4.89 -10.99 1.49
C LEU A 45 4.07 -10.67 0.26
N TYR A 46 4.18 -9.43 -0.18
CA TYR A 46 3.38 -8.93 -1.29
C TYR A 46 4.27 -8.37 -2.39
N ASN A 47 3.82 -8.55 -3.62
CA ASN A 47 4.48 -8.01 -4.81
C ASN A 47 3.45 -7.23 -5.58
N VAL A 48 3.70 -5.91 -5.73
CA VAL A 48 2.75 -5.05 -6.42
C VAL A 48 3.48 -3.85 -6.99
N LYS A 49 2.96 -3.34 -8.09
CA LYS A 49 3.54 -2.17 -8.74
C LYS A 49 2.44 -1.15 -8.98
N PHE A 50 2.72 0.11 -8.63
CA PHE A 50 1.82 1.22 -8.88
C PHE A 50 2.48 2.20 -9.84
N GLY A 51 1.69 2.73 -10.76
CA GLY A 51 2.18 3.71 -11.71
C GLY A 51 2.40 5.07 -11.07
N PRO A 52 3.12 5.96 -11.77
CA PRO A 52 3.48 7.26 -11.21
C PRO A 52 2.30 8.20 -11.02
N ASP A 53 1.24 8.02 -11.79
CA ASP A 53 0.09 8.91 -11.75
C ASP A 53 -1.07 8.35 -10.94
N GLU A 54 -0.86 7.26 -10.23
CA GLU A 54 -1.92 6.65 -9.45
C GLU A 54 -2.20 7.50 -8.22
N LYS A 55 -3.47 7.77 -7.98
CA LYS A 55 -3.91 8.46 -6.78
C LYS A 55 -4.12 7.44 -5.67
N ILE A 56 -4.22 7.93 -4.43
CA ILE A 56 -4.42 7.01 -3.31
C ILE A 56 -5.68 6.18 -3.48
N GLU A 57 -6.72 6.76 -4.07
CA GLU A 57 -7.96 6.03 -4.35
C GLU A 57 -7.70 4.85 -5.29
N ASP A 58 -6.88 5.08 -6.31
CA ASP A 58 -6.53 4.01 -7.27
C ASP A 58 -5.69 2.94 -6.60
N VAL A 59 -4.74 3.36 -5.76
CA VAL A 59 -3.90 2.42 -5.02
C VAL A 59 -4.76 1.51 -4.15
N MET A 60 -5.72 2.08 -3.44
CA MET A 60 -6.58 1.29 -2.55
C MET A 60 -7.46 0.33 -3.34
N GLU A 61 -7.94 0.75 -4.50
CA GLU A 61 -8.74 -0.13 -5.33
C GLU A 61 -7.92 -1.31 -5.85
N ILE A 62 -6.68 -1.04 -6.24
CA ILE A 62 -5.79 -2.11 -6.68
C ILE A 62 -5.54 -3.10 -5.55
N LEU A 63 -5.28 -2.60 -4.35
CA LEU A 63 -5.06 -3.47 -3.21
C LEU A 63 -6.30 -4.27 -2.87
N HIS A 64 -7.47 -3.66 -3.00
CA HIS A 64 -8.73 -4.38 -2.81
C HIS A 64 -8.84 -5.57 -3.76
N GLN A 65 -8.51 -5.35 -5.03
CA GLN A 65 -8.61 -6.41 -6.02
C GLN A 65 -7.53 -7.48 -5.87
N LEU A 66 -6.33 -7.09 -5.50
CA LEU A 66 -5.22 -8.03 -5.41
C LEU A 66 -5.22 -8.86 -4.14
N ILE A 67 -5.49 -8.26 -3.01
CA ILE A 67 -5.40 -8.95 -1.73
C ILE A 67 -6.68 -8.93 -0.91
N GLY A 68 -7.74 -8.37 -1.49
CA GLY A 68 -9.06 -8.47 -0.89
C GLY A 68 -9.30 -7.60 0.32
N ILE A 69 -8.48 -6.58 0.55
CA ILE A 69 -8.72 -5.70 1.69
C ILE A 69 -9.99 -4.88 1.47
N GLN A 70 -10.67 -4.58 2.56
CA GLN A 70 -11.76 -3.62 2.55
C GLN A 70 -11.29 -2.37 3.26
N TYR A 71 -11.74 -1.21 2.79
CA TYR A 71 -11.22 0.03 3.31
C TYR A 71 -12.25 1.15 3.24
N ILE A 72 -11.99 2.20 4.03
CA ILE A 72 -12.76 3.43 4.01
C ILE A 72 -11.75 4.58 4.00
N ILE A 73 -11.93 5.51 3.08
CA ILE A 73 -11.08 6.70 3.01
C ILE A 73 -11.82 7.87 3.63
N LYS A 74 -11.23 8.48 4.64
CA LYS A 74 -11.78 9.67 5.28
C LYS A 74 -10.71 10.76 5.28
N GLY A 75 -10.77 11.65 4.29
CA GLY A 75 -9.76 12.68 4.15
C GLY A 75 -8.38 12.05 3.99
N LYS A 76 -7.49 12.32 4.93
CA LYS A 76 -6.13 11.76 4.90
C LYS A 76 -5.99 10.51 5.77
N SER A 77 -7.10 9.98 6.25
CA SER A 77 -7.09 8.74 7.04
C SER A 77 -7.73 7.63 6.25
N ILE A 78 -7.10 6.46 6.28
CA ILE A 78 -7.61 5.29 5.58
C ILE A 78 -7.73 4.17 6.60
N ILE A 79 -8.94 3.63 6.70
CA ILE A 79 -9.22 2.55 7.64
C ILE A 79 -9.32 1.26 6.85
N VAL A 80 -8.45 0.32 7.14
CA VAL A 80 -8.44 -0.99 6.49
C VAL A 80 -9.12 -1.97 7.44
N LYS A 81 -10.15 -2.63 6.95
CA LYS A 81 -10.95 -3.56 7.75
C LYS A 81 -10.45 -4.99 7.66
#